data_a074d66437caa3562560414d226ed619
#
_entry.id   a074d66437caa3562560414d226ed619
#
_cell.length_a   1.000
_cell.length_b   1.000
_cell.length_c   1.000
_cell.angle_alpha   90.00
_cell.angle_beta   90.00
_cell.angle_gamma   90.00
#
_symmetry.space_group_name_H-M   'P 1'
#
loop_
_entity.id
_entity.type
_entity.pdbx_description
1 polymer ?
#
loop_
_entity_poly.entity_id
_entity_poly.type
_entity_poly.pdbx_seq_one_letter_code
_entity_poly.pdbx_strand_id
1 'polypeptide(L)'
;MRLVSWNCRKGLNSRDKDKKLLELNPDIALIQESYHPKKFKDDIQYEEAIWVGEEKENGLGICVLSLSKDYQLSLLVDQVKYEWIVPISVSGKENFTLIAVWTQRMNGLSYGNVLYAAL
;
A
#
# COMPACT_ATOMS: atom_id res chain seq x y z
N MET A 1 -12.52 13.00 2.57
CA MET A 1 -11.59 11.87 2.63
C MET A 1 -10.19 12.34 2.27
N ARG A 2 -9.17 11.89 2.99
CA ARG A 2 -7.77 12.18 2.69
C ARG A 2 -7.03 10.90 2.37
N LEU A 3 -6.50 10.82 1.17
CA LEU A 3 -5.67 9.73 0.68
C LEU A 3 -4.23 10.20 0.56
N VAL A 4 -3.30 9.43 1.12
CA VAL A 4 -1.86 9.68 1.00
C VAL A 4 -1.24 8.53 0.24
N SER A 5 -0.39 8.84 -0.74
CA SER A 5 0.45 7.88 -1.44
C SER A 5 1.90 8.24 -1.21
N TRP A 6 2.70 7.29 -0.72
CA TRP A 6 4.09 7.55 -0.35
C TRP A 6 4.97 6.32 -0.56
N ASN A 7 6.01 6.48 -1.37
CA ASN A 7 7.07 5.49 -1.44
C ASN A 7 8.01 5.71 -0.24
N CYS A 8 7.92 4.84 0.75
CA CYS A 8 8.62 5.04 2.03
C CYS A 8 10.04 4.47 2.09
N ARG A 9 10.56 3.92 1.00
CA ARG A 9 11.92 3.38 0.92
C ARG A 9 12.30 2.51 2.13
N LYS A 10 11.77 1.28 2.17
CA LYS A 10 12.05 0.28 3.23
C LYS A 10 11.41 0.58 4.58
N GLY A 11 10.15 0.97 4.57
CA GLY A 11 9.31 0.89 5.75
C GLY A 11 9.09 2.19 6.50
N LEU A 12 7.94 2.21 7.16
CA LEU A 12 7.46 3.35 7.94
C LEU A 12 8.13 3.47 9.29
N ASN A 13 8.77 2.44 9.77
CA ASN A 13 9.34 2.35 11.12
C ASN A 13 10.74 2.97 11.26
N SER A 14 11.22 3.68 10.25
CA SER A 14 12.52 4.33 10.28
C SER A 14 12.41 5.84 10.04
N ARG A 15 13.31 6.62 10.64
CA ARG A 15 13.44 8.06 10.42
C ARG A 15 12.14 8.86 10.68
N ASP A 16 11.36 8.45 11.67
CA ASP A 16 10.10 9.11 12.05
C ASP A 16 9.06 9.20 10.90
N LYS A 17 9.12 8.30 9.93
CA LYS A 17 8.18 8.24 8.83
C LYS A 17 6.75 7.97 9.29
N ASP A 18 6.61 7.12 10.28
CA ASP A 18 5.34 6.84 10.95
C ASP A 18 4.70 8.11 11.50
N LYS A 19 5.49 8.94 12.19
CA LYS A 19 5.02 10.21 12.73
C LYS A 19 4.61 11.18 11.64
N LYS A 20 5.38 11.26 10.57
CA LYS A 20 5.05 12.13 9.42
C LYS A 20 3.76 11.70 8.75
N LEU A 21 3.55 10.40 8.60
CA LEU A 21 2.30 9.89 8.03
C LEU A 21 1.10 10.29 8.91
N LEU A 22 1.22 10.09 10.22
CA LEU A 22 0.14 10.41 11.16
C LEU A 22 -0.14 11.91 11.23
N GLU A 23 0.87 12.75 11.09
CA GLU A 23 0.69 14.21 11.03
C GLU A 23 -0.20 14.65 9.85
N LEU A 24 -0.16 13.91 8.74
CA LEU A 24 -1.00 14.19 7.58
C LEU A 24 -2.46 13.80 7.81
N ASN A 25 -2.72 13.03 8.87
CA ASN A 25 -4.05 12.56 9.24
C ASN A 25 -4.83 11.96 8.06
N PRO A 26 -4.29 10.92 7.39
CA PRO A 26 -4.97 10.31 6.27
C PRO A 26 -6.07 9.36 6.73
N ASP A 27 -7.11 9.23 5.94
CA ASP A 27 -8.09 8.15 6.08
C ASP A 27 -7.53 6.85 5.50
N ILE A 28 -6.87 6.97 4.34
CA ILE A 28 -6.26 5.85 3.65
C ILE A 28 -4.82 6.21 3.28
N ALA A 29 -3.88 5.31 3.56
CA ALA A 29 -2.49 5.46 3.18
C ALA A 29 -2.07 4.32 2.26
N LEU A 30 -1.53 4.66 1.09
CA LEU A 30 -0.97 3.73 0.12
C LEU A 30 0.55 3.86 0.17
N ILE A 31 1.22 2.80 0.60
CA ILE A 31 2.64 2.83 0.88
C ILE A 31 3.38 1.83 -0.01
N GLN A 32 4.23 2.33 -0.88
CA GLN A 32 5.13 1.51 -1.68
C GLN A 32 6.43 1.24 -0.91
N GLU A 33 7.11 0.18 -1.26
CA GLU A 33 8.34 -0.31 -0.60
C GLU A 33 8.15 -0.52 0.91
N SER A 34 6.99 -1.04 1.27
CA SER A 34 6.63 -1.28 2.66
C SER A 34 6.96 -2.70 3.08
N TYR A 35 7.48 -2.84 4.29
CA TYR A 35 7.47 -4.13 4.97
C TYR A 35 6.05 -4.54 5.32
N HIS A 36 5.87 -5.81 5.63
CA HIS A 36 4.58 -6.33 6.09
C HIS A 36 4.08 -5.50 7.29
N PRO A 37 2.78 -5.15 7.34
CA PRO A 37 2.22 -4.30 8.41
C PRO A 37 2.48 -4.78 9.83
N LYS A 38 2.70 -6.07 10.04
CA LYS A 38 3.06 -6.62 11.34
C LYS A 38 4.31 -5.96 11.95
N LYS A 39 5.22 -5.45 11.12
CA LYS A 39 6.47 -4.85 11.58
C LYS A 39 6.32 -3.45 12.15
N PHE A 40 5.22 -2.77 11.86
CA PHE A 40 4.98 -1.41 12.38
C PHE A 40 3.64 -1.24 13.10
N LYS A 41 2.99 -2.34 13.45
CA LYS A 41 1.69 -2.32 14.13
C LYS A 41 1.72 -1.60 15.49
N ASP A 42 2.86 -1.65 16.18
CA ASP A 42 3.01 -0.99 17.46
C ASP A 42 3.21 0.53 17.30
N ASP A 43 3.70 0.97 16.15
CA ASP A 43 3.98 2.38 15.86
C ASP A 43 2.78 3.08 15.22
N ILE A 44 2.06 2.36 14.36
CA ILE A 44 0.88 2.88 13.65
C ILE A 44 -0.30 1.95 13.93
N GLN A 45 -1.32 2.50 14.58
CA GLN A 45 -2.58 1.78 14.74
C GLN A 45 -3.43 1.99 13.50
N TYR A 46 -3.80 0.91 12.86
CA TYR A 46 -4.67 0.92 11.69
C TYR A 46 -5.89 0.01 11.93
N GLU A 47 -6.99 0.34 11.26
CA GLU A 47 -8.21 -0.46 11.32
C GLU A 47 -8.11 -1.69 10.42
N GLU A 48 -7.61 -1.50 9.21
CA GLU A 48 -7.41 -2.56 8.24
C GLU A 48 -6.14 -2.35 7.43
N ALA A 49 -5.54 -3.44 6.97
CA ALA A 49 -4.38 -3.41 6.11
C ALA A 49 -4.47 -4.48 5.03
N ILE A 50 -4.08 -4.12 3.82
CA ILE A 50 -3.83 -5.05 2.73
C ILE A 50 -2.37 -4.89 2.33
N TRP A 51 -1.64 -6.00 2.27
CA TRP A 51 -0.26 -6.02 1.86
C TRP A 51 -0.03 -7.09 0.79
N VAL A 52 0.60 -6.71 -0.30
CA VAL A 52 1.00 -7.62 -1.37
C VAL A 52 2.46 -7.39 -1.67
N GLY A 53 3.27 -8.41 -1.49
CA GLY A 53 4.71 -8.30 -1.68
C GLY A 53 5.41 -9.64 -1.60
N GLU A 54 6.73 -9.59 -1.43
CA GLU A 54 7.56 -10.78 -1.31
C GLU A 54 7.41 -11.41 0.08
N GLU A 55 6.94 -12.65 0.13
CA GLU A 55 6.79 -13.41 1.36
C GLU A 55 8.13 -14.01 1.80
N LYS A 56 9.02 -13.15 2.24
CA LYS A 56 10.32 -13.53 2.82
C LYS A 56 10.65 -12.54 3.92
N GLU A 57 11.62 -12.87 4.75
CA GLU A 57 12.12 -11.94 5.76
C GLU A 57 12.58 -10.65 5.09
N ASN A 58 12.10 -9.51 5.59
CA ASN A 58 12.38 -8.19 5.04
C ASN A 58 11.95 -7.99 3.57
N GLY A 59 10.98 -8.78 3.09
CA GLY A 59 10.38 -8.58 1.78
C GLY A 59 9.60 -7.27 1.70
N LEU A 60 9.71 -6.59 0.57
CA LEU A 60 9.00 -5.33 0.32
C LEU A 60 7.75 -5.57 -0.53
N GLY A 61 6.79 -4.71 -0.37
CA GLY A 61 5.55 -4.77 -1.13
C GLY A 61 4.79 -3.46 -1.10
N ILE A 62 3.55 -3.54 -1.55
CA ILE A 62 2.58 -2.45 -1.46
C ILE A 62 1.71 -2.70 -0.23
N CYS A 63 1.62 -1.70 0.62
CA CYS A 63 0.72 -1.72 1.76
C CYS A 63 -0.34 -0.65 1.61
N VAL A 64 -1.59 -1.01 1.83
CA VAL A 64 -2.70 -0.05 1.90
C VAL A 64 -3.33 -0.16 3.27
N LEU A 65 -3.35 0.94 3.98
CA LEU A 65 -3.89 1.04 5.33
C LEU A 65 -5.18 1.85 5.32
N SER A 66 -6.21 1.36 5.99
CA SER A 66 -7.29 2.20 6.45
C SER A 66 -6.99 2.63 7.88
N LEU A 67 -6.87 3.92 8.11
CA LEU A 67 -6.63 4.52 9.41
C LEU A 67 -7.92 5.09 10.02
N SER A 68 -9.02 4.93 9.32
CA SER A 68 -10.33 5.42 9.73
C SER A 68 -11.34 4.28 9.77
N LYS A 69 -12.19 4.28 10.79
CA LYS A 69 -13.32 3.35 10.89
C LYS A 69 -14.39 3.56 9.81
N ASP A 70 -14.35 4.70 9.14
CA ASP A 70 -15.30 5.06 8.10
C ASP A 70 -15.06 4.33 6.77
N TYR A 71 -13.91 3.67 6.61
CA TYR A 71 -13.53 3.01 5.35
C TYR A 71 -13.05 1.59 5.57
N GLN A 72 -13.62 0.66 4.81
CA GLN A 72 -13.23 -0.74 4.77
C GLN A 72 -12.53 -1.04 3.45
N LEU A 73 -11.55 -1.94 3.51
CA LEU A 73 -10.73 -2.34 2.37
C LEU A 73 -11.01 -3.80 2.02
N SER A 74 -11.09 -4.09 0.73
CA SER A 74 -11.24 -5.45 0.23
C SER A 74 -10.46 -5.62 -1.07
N LEU A 75 -9.65 -6.67 -1.14
CA LEU A 75 -8.94 -7.01 -2.37
C LEU A 75 -9.95 -7.47 -3.43
N LEU A 76 -9.90 -6.86 -4.62
CA LEU A 76 -10.87 -7.15 -5.69
C LEU A 76 -10.62 -8.45 -6.44
N VAL A 77 -9.45 -9.06 -6.27
CA VAL A 77 -9.06 -10.30 -6.94
C VAL A 77 -8.62 -11.34 -5.92
N ASP A 78 -8.94 -12.60 -6.17
CA ASP A 78 -8.53 -13.70 -5.29
C ASP A 78 -7.01 -13.90 -5.32
N GLN A 79 -6.40 -13.62 -6.46
CA GLN A 79 -4.97 -13.73 -6.65
C GLN A 79 -4.47 -12.55 -7.47
N VAL A 80 -3.48 -11.83 -6.91
CA VAL A 80 -2.85 -10.71 -7.59
C VAL A 80 -1.89 -11.23 -8.66
N LYS A 81 -2.15 -10.87 -9.91
CA LYS A 81 -1.33 -11.28 -11.06
C LYS A 81 0.03 -10.61 -11.06
N TYR A 82 0.06 -9.33 -10.70
CA TYR A 82 1.29 -8.55 -10.59
C TYR A 82 1.36 -7.93 -9.20
N GLU A 83 2.42 -8.22 -8.47
CA GLU A 83 2.61 -7.75 -7.08
C GLU A 83 2.69 -6.23 -6.96
N TRP A 84 2.95 -5.52 -8.07
CA TRP A 84 3.05 -4.06 -8.09
C TRP A 84 1.78 -3.35 -8.55
N ILE A 85 0.71 -4.10 -8.83
CA ILE A 85 -0.61 -3.54 -9.18
C ILE A 85 -1.67 -4.27 -8.36
N VAL A 86 -2.25 -3.56 -7.41
CA VAL A 86 -3.17 -4.15 -6.44
C VAL A 86 -4.50 -3.40 -6.50
N PRO A 87 -5.54 -4.01 -7.07
CA PRO A 87 -6.87 -3.41 -7.09
C PRO A 87 -7.61 -3.67 -5.79
N ILE A 88 -8.14 -2.61 -5.20
CA ILE A 88 -8.79 -2.63 -3.90
C ILE A 88 -10.13 -1.93 -3.99
N SER A 89 -11.16 -2.57 -3.44
CA SER A 89 -12.44 -1.91 -3.21
C SER A 89 -12.39 -1.17 -1.87
N VAL A 90 -12.71 0.10 -1.89
CA VAL A 90 -12.91 0.90 -0.69
C VAL A 90 -14.40 1.11 -0.52
N SER A 91 -14.92 0.79 0.66
CA SER A 91 -16.33 0.95 0.99
C SER A 91 -16.50 1.65 2.34
N GLY A 92 -17.68 2.20 2.57
CA GLY A 92 -18.01 2.89 3.80
C GLY A 92 -18.64 4.25 3.50
N LYS A 93 -18.09 5.30 4.06
CA LYS A 93 -18.59 6.66 3.86
C LYS A 93 -18.59 7.08 2.40
N GLU A 94 -17.62 6.61 1.63
CA GLU A 94 -17.56 6.73 0.18
C GLU A 94 -17.19 5.36 -0.39
N ASN A 95 -17.65 5.06 -1.62
CA ASN A 95 -17.36 3.79 -2.28
C ASN A 95 -16.61 4.05 -3.58
N PHE A 96 -15.45 3.44 -3.73
CA PHE A 96 -14.64 3.59 -4.94
C PHE A 96 -13.64 2.44 -5.07
N THR A 97 -13.03 2.34 -6.25
CA THR A 97 -11.93 1.41 -6.50
C THR A 97 -10.61 2.16 -6.45
N LEU A 98 -9.68 1.62 -5.65
CA LEU A 98 -8.32 2.11 -5.55
C LEU A 98 -7.40 1.11 -6.24
N ILE A 99 -6.58 1.60 -7.16
CA ILE A 99 -5.54 0.77 -7.77
C ILE A 99 -4.19 1.24 -7.21
N ALA A 100 -3.61 0.43 -6.36
CA ALA A 100 -2.31 0.70 -5.77
C ALA A 100 -1.21 0.23 -6.72
N VAL A 101 -0.29 1.12 -7.07
CA VAL A 101 0.75 0.85 -8.06
C VAL A 101 2.13 1.16 -7.48
N TRP A 102 3.03 0.22 -7.71
CA TRP A 102 4.46 0.40 -7.44
C TRP A 102 5.24 -0.09 -8.65
N THR A 103 5.59 0.82 -9.55
CA THR A 103 6.33 0.46 -10.77
C THR A 103 7.76 0.09 -10.45
N GLN A 104 8.21 -1.04 -10.98
CA GLN A 104 9.55 -1.56 -10.81
C GLN A 104 10.18 -1.81 -12.18
N ARG A 105 11.51 -1.74 -12.25
CA ARG A 105 12.22 -2.22 -13.44
C ARG A 105 12.28 -3.74 -13.39
N MET A 106 11.87 -4.37 -14.49
CA MET A 106 11.92 -5.81 -14.65
C MET A 106 12.50 -6.15 -16.01
N ASN A 107 13.48 -7.06 -16.04
CA ASN A 107 14.04 -7.61 -17.30
C ASN A 107 14.47 -6.54 -18.31
N GLY A 108 15.05 -5.43 -17.83
CA GLY A 108 15.49 -4.34 -18.70
C GLY A 108 14.39 -3.41 -19.19
N LEU A 109 13.13 -3.65 -18.83
CA LEU A 109 12.03 -2.76 -19.18
C LEU A 109 12.05 -1.49 -18.32
N SER A 110 11.67 -0.37 -18.92
CA SER A 110 11.43 0.87 -18.16
C SER A 110 10.17 0.75 -17.30
N TYR A 111 10.01 1.62 -16.33
CA TYR A 111 8.81 1.62 -15.47
C TYR A 111 7.52 1.76 -16.29
N GLY A 112 7.51 2.62 -17.29
CA GLY A 112 6.34 2.77 -18.15
C GLY A 112 6.00 1.51 -18.93
N ASN A 113 6.99 0.81 -19.46
CA ASN A 113 6.78 -0.43 -20.18
C ASN A 113 6.31 -1.56 -19.27
N VAL A 114 6.80 -1.62 -18.05
CA VAL A 114 6.33 -2.58 -17.04
C VAL A 114 4.85 -2.35 -16.75
N LEU A 115 4.46 -1.11 -16.52
CA LEU A 115 3.07 -0.77 -16.27
C LEU A 115 2.18 -1.09 -17.46
N TYR A 116 2.62 -0.76 -18.67
CA TYR A 116 1.89 -1.07 -19.89
C TYR A 116 1.69 -2.57 -20.06
N ALA A 117 2.70 -3.38 -19.82
CA ALA A 117 2.62 -4.83 -19.93
C ALA A 117 1.63 -5.44 -18.91
N ALA A 118 1.42 -4.77 -17.78
CA ALA A 118 0.53 -5.24 -16.69
C ALA A 118 -0.93 -4.86 -16.92
N LEU A 119 -1.19 -3.84 -17.73
CA LEU A 119 -2.56 -3.39 -18.04
C LEU A 119 -3.21 -4.29 -19.09
#